data_762171864cd7535884155cf6f3fbdef6
#
_entry.id   762171864cd7535884155cf6f3fbdef6
#
_cell.length_a   1.000
_cell.length_b   1.000
_cell.length_c   1.000
_cell.angle_alpha   90.00
_cell.angle_beta   90.00
_cell.angle_gamma   90.00
#
_symmetry.space_group_name_H-M   'P 1'
#
loop_
_entity.id
_entity.type
_entity.pdbx_description
1 polymer ?
#
loop_
_entity_poly.entity_id
_entity_poly.type
_entity_poly.pdbx_seq_one_letter_code
_entity_poly.pdbx_strand_id
1 'polypeptide(L)'
;MTTAEATTEADAELLALAGLLAERAGRGRVKNLIRLAGGRNNQVYRLETEGDSSLLLKRYFSDTRDPRDRLGAEWSFISHAWSRGIRVVPEPILCEHAEQIGLYGFIQGRKLVASELTKAHIDAAIDFVLAVNKRPRPQLTPASEACFSLAEHIATVERRVMRLTTLDATAPHAGQAQQLVRTKLLPAWDAVKTHLAAGAESAGLAIDQALGPDECCLSPSDFGFHNALIDAQGRLTFLDFEYAGRDDPAKLVCDFFCQPDVPVPLSLHTHVIDRMAEGLGLDAAGVVRCQLLLDAYRIKWACIILNDFLPLGATRRAYADAGAWAKRCAEQIAKAETKLAAFGNAA
;
A
#
# COMPACT_ATOMS: atom_id res chain seq x y z
N MET A 1 28.21 6.62 -22.76
CA MET A 1 28.89 7.66 -21.96
C MET A 1 27.85 8.18 -20.97
N THR A 2 27.90 7.69 -19.75
CA THR A 2 26.99 8.05 -18.67
C THR A 2 27.47 9.38 -18.09
N THR A 3 26.70 10.44 -18.24
CA THR A 3 26.94 11.73 -17.58
C THR A 3 26.86 11.51 -16.07
N ALA A 4 28.01 11.68 -15.40
CA ALA A 4 28.06 11.80 -13.94
C ALA A 4 27.32 13.10 -13.58
N GLU A 5 26.10 13.00 -13.03
CA GLU A 5 25.44 14.11 -12.38
C GLU A 5 26.33 14.55 -11.20
N ALA A 6 26.58 15.82 -11.09
CA ALA A 6 27.35 16.39 -9.99
C ALA A 6 26.60 16.10 -8.68
N THR A 7 27.25 15.39 -7.76
CA THR A 7 26.73 15.10 -6.42
C THR A 7 26.41 16.43 -5.74
N THR A 8 25.16 16.63 -5.34
CA THR A 8 24.76 17.84 -4.61
C THR A 8 25.33 17.81 -3.19
N GLU A 9 25.45 18.96 -2.54
CA GLU A 9 25.90 19.07 -1.13
C GLU A 9 25.02 18.18 -0.21
N ALA A 10 23.71 18.14 -0.46
CA ALA A 10 22.76 17.27 0.25
C ALA A 10 23.03 15.77 0.04
N ASP A 11 23.50 15.36 -1.14
CA ASP A 11 23.86 13.95 -1.40
C ASP A 11 25.17 13.58 -0.68
N ALA A 12 26.11 14.51 -0.56
CA ALA A 12 27.36 14.30 0.19
C ALA A 12 27.09 14.17 1.70
N GLU A 13 26.23 15.02 2.27
CA GLU A 13 25.80 14.93 3.67
C GLU A 13 25.06 13.59 3.95
N LEU A 14 24.16 13.19 3.06
CA LEU A 14 23.44 11.92 3.19
C LEU A 14 24.38 10.72 3.09
N LEU A 15 25.39 10.76 2.21
CA LEU A 15 26.41 9.71 2.09
C LEU A 15 27.23 9.58 3.38
N ALA A 16 27.64 10.70 3.98
CA ALA A 16 28.37 10.72 5.24
C ALA A 16 27.52 10.12 6.38
N LEU A 17 26.24 10.53 6.48
CA LEU A 17 25.29 9.99 7.45
C LEU A 17 25.08 8.49 7.24
N ALA A 18 24.85 8.06 6.00
CA ALA A 18 24.68 6.65 5.65
C ALA A 18 25.91 5.81 6.04
N GLY A 19 27.12 6.35 5.89
CA GLY A 19 28.37 5.74 6.34
C GLY A 19 28.38 5.52 7.83
N LEU A 20 28.09 6.55 8.63
CA LEU A 20 28.02 6.47 10.09
C LEU A 20 26.97 5.44 10.57
N LEU A 21 25.80 5.41 9.94
CA LEU A 21 24.73 4.47 10.29
C LEU A 21 25.14 3.02 9.96
N ALA A 22 25.76 2.79 8.81
CA ALA A 22 26.23 1.46 8.41
C ALA A 22 27.36 0.95 9.33
N GLU A 23 28.30 1.79 9.69
CA GLU A 23 29.38 1.46 10.64
C GLU A 23 28.81 1.15 12.03
N ARG A 24 27.89 1.98 12.54
CA ARG A 24 27.18 1.75 13.82
C ARG A 24 26.43 0.42 13.81
N ALA A 25 25.91 0.01 12.65
CA ALA A 25 25.23 -1.26 12.48
C ALA A 25 26.20 -2.45 12.22
N GLY A 26 27.50 -2.24 12.22
CA GLY A 26 28.50 -3.28 11.94
C GLY A 26 28.49 -3.79 10.50
N ARG A 27 28.02 -2.96 9.54
CA ARG A 27 27.87 -3.35 8.11
C ARG A 27 29.02 -2.87 7.22
N GLY A 28 30.08 -2.31 7.82
CA GLY A 28 31.24 -1.83 7.12
C GLY A 28 31.07 -0.45 6.49
N ARG A 29 32.12 0.02 5.81
CA ARG A 29 32.18 1.34 5.20
C ARG A 29 31.34 1.40 3.93
N VAL A 30 30.55 2.46 3.76
CA VAL A 30 29.81 2.75 2.52
C VAL A 30 30.74 3.38 1.49
N LYS A 31 30.78 2.81 0.30
CA LYS A 31 31.55 3.30 -0.86
C LYS A 31 30.73 4.20 -1.76
N ASN A 32 29.44 3.87 -1.92
CA ASN A 32 28.58 4.53 -2.89
C ASN A 32 27.14 4.57 -2.41
N LEU A 33 26.44 5.66 -2.78
CA LEU A 33 25.02 5.90 -2.52
C LEU A 33 24.32 6.05 -3.88
N ILE A 34 23.44 5.11 -4.21
CA ILE A 34 22.72 5.09 -5.48
C ILE A 34 21.23 5.32 -5.21
N ARG A 35 20.69 6.44 -5.69
CA ARG A 35 19.27 6.70 -5.60
C ARG A 35 18.49 5.71 -6.47
N LEU A 36 17.50 5.05 -5.88
CA LEU A 36 16.61 4.16 -6.60
C LEU A 36 15.39 4.91 -7.11
N ALA A 37 15.00 4.61 -8.36
CA ALA A 37 13.77 5.13 -8.94
C ALA A 37 12.56 4.43 -8.29
N GLY A 38 11.52 5.15 -7.98
CA GLY A 38 10.26 4.60 -7.50
C GLY A 38 10.00 4.94 -6.05
N GLY A 39 9.31 5.50 -5.45
CA GLY A 39 8.90 5.98 -4.13
C GLY A 39 8.16 7.29 -4.31
N ARG A 40 6.84 7.27 -4.09
CA ARG A 40 6.05 8.51 -4.21
C ARG A 40 6.22 9.41 -3.00
N ASN A 41 6.53 8.82 -1.84
CA ASN A 41 6.57 9.50 -0.57
C ASN A 41 7.96 9.52 0.08
N ASN A 42 8.82 8.54 -0.22
CA ASN A 42 10.09 8.35 0.45
C ASN A 42 11.25 8.42 -0.54
N GLN A 43 12.42 8.75 -0.02
CA GLN A 43 13.66 8.65 -0.77
C GLN A 43 14.31 7.30 -0.44
N VAL A 44 14.66 6.55 -1.48
CA VAL A 44 15.19 5.20 -1.34
C VAL A 44 16.55 5.13 -2.04
N TYR A 45 17.54 4.58 -1.32
CA TYR A 45 18.91 4.48 -1.82
C TYR A 45 19.45 3.07 -1.59
N ARG A 46 20.24 2.60 -2.56
CA ARG A 46 21.11 1.44 -2.39
C ARG A 46 22.46 1.93 -1.91
N LEU A 47 22.94 1.36 -0.82
CA LEU A 47 24.29 1.57 -0.31
C LEU A 47 25.19 0.40 -0.76
N GLU A 48 26.30 0.70 -1.38
CA GLU A 48 27.34 -0.27 -1.69
C GLU A 48 28.40 -0.19 -0.59
N THR A 49 28.64 -1.29 0.12
CA THR A 49 29.63 -1.36 1.20
C THR A 49 30.96 -1.94 0.71
N GLU A 50 31.99 -1.92 1.55
CA GLU A 50 33.30 -2.54 1.27
C GLU A 50 33.23 -4.07 1.15
N GLY A 51 32.24 -4.71 1.79
CA GLY A 51 31.91 -6.12 1.61
C GLY A 51 31.00 -6.36 0.42
N ASP A 52 30.70 -7.62 0.12
CA ASP A 52 29.83 -8.02 -1.00
C ASP A 52 28.33 -7.77 -0.75
N SER A 53 27.96 -7.19 0.41
CA SER A 53 26.59 -6.93 0.77
C SER A 53 26.18 -5.49 0.47
N SER A 54 25.06 -5.30 -0.22
CA SER A 54 24.43 -3.99 -0.37
C SER A 54 23.36 -3.80 0.73
N LEU A 55 23.13 -2.54 1.11
CA LEU A 55 22.08 -2.15 2.05
C LEU A 55 21.05 -1.28 1.34
N LEU A 56 19.87 -1.20 1.91
CA LEU A 56 18.82 -0.26 1.52
C LEU A 56 18.68 0.81 2.60
N LEU A 57 18.84 2.07 2.23
CA LEU A 57 18.49 3.21 3.07
C LEU A 57 17.18 3.80 2.58
N LYS A 58 16.20 3.91 3.47
CA LYS A 58 14.92 4.54 3.20
C LYS A 58 14.77 5.74 4.13
N ARG A 59 14.68 6.95 3.54
CA ARG A 59 14.39 8.18 4.27
C ARG A 59 12.92 8.52 4.10
N TYR A 60 12.20 8.55 5.21
CA TYR A 60 10.76 8.70 5.21
C TYR A 60 10.36 10.16 5.18
N PHE A 61 9.29 10.45 4.44
CA PHE A 61 8.68 11.76 4.45
C PHE A 61 8.01 12.01 5.80
N SER A 62 8.34 13.15 6.41
CA SER A 62 7.71 13.65 7.62
C SER A 62 7.21 15.07 7.37
N ASP A 63 6.00 15.38 7.79
CA ASP A 63 5.37 16.70 7.71
C ASP A 63 4.49 16.88 8.95
N THR A 64 4.55 18.01 9.61
CA THR A 64 3.76 18.29 10.83
C THR A 64 2.26 18.21 10.62
N ARG A 65 1.78 18.30 9.38
CA ARG A 65 0.37 18.16 8.99
C ARG A 65 -0.03 16.70 8.71
N ASP A 66 0.92 15.78 8.68
CA ASP A 66 0.70 14.36 8.46
C ASP A 66 1.09 13.57 9.72
N PRO A 67 0.13 13.13 10.53
CA PRO A 67 0.40 12.49 11.82
C PRO A 67 0.97 11.06 11.70
N ARG A 68 1.15 10.54 10.49
CA ARG A 68 1.60 9.17 10.27
C ARG A 68 3.08 9.01 10.59
N ASP A 69 3.39 8.11 11.51
CA ASP A 69 4.75 7.63 11.75
C ASP A 69 5.08 6.47 10.80
N ARG A 70 5.50 6.81 9.57
CA ARG A 70 5.81 5.81 8.54
C ARG A 70 7.01 4.94 8.90
N LEU A 71 8.04 5.55 9.45
CA LEU A 71 9.24 4.83 9.89
C LEU A 71 8.91 3.84 11.00
N GLY A 72 8.21 4.30 12.03
CA GLY A 72 7.84 3.44 13.17
C GLY A 72 6.91 2.31 12.76
N ALA A 73 5.94 2.55 11.87
CA ALA A 73 5.04 1.52 11.35
C ALA A 73 5.82 0.43 10.59
N GLU A 74 6.64 0.81 9.61
CA GLU A 74 7.43 -0.14 8.83
C GLU A 74 8.45 -0.88 9.68
N TRP A 75 9.18 -0.16 10.54
CA TRP A 75 10.18 -0.76 11.42
C TRP A 75 9.57 -1.79 12.36
N SER A 76 8.48 -1.43 13.04
CA SER A 76 7.80 -2.32 13.98
C SER A 76 7.26 -3.57 13.30
N PHE A 77 6.64 -3.42 12.12
CA PHE A 77 6.10 -4.54 11.35
C PHE A 77 7.21 -5.50 10.88
N ILE A 78 8.27 -4.97 10.25
CA ILE A 78 9.38 -5.79 9.74
C ILE A 78 10.13 -6.48 10.90
N SER A 79 10.41 -5.75 11.98
CA SER A 79 11.08 -6.30 13.16
C SER A 79 10.27 -7.44 13.80
N HIS A 80 8.94 -7.29 13.86
CA HIS A 80 8.07 -8.38 14.30
C HIS A 80 8.19 -9.58 13.36
N ALA A 81 8.09 -9.39 12.04
CA ALA A 81 8.24 -10.49 11.08
C ALA A 81 9.59 -11.22 11.24
N TRP A 82 10.68 -10.47 11.37
CA TRP A 82 12.02 -11.04 11.57
C TRP A 82 12.15 -11.81 12.89
N SER A 83 11.59 -11.31 13.99
CA SER A 83 11.58 -11.99 15.29
C SER A 83 10.84 -13.34 15.24
N ARG A 84 9.91 -13.48 14.28
CA ARG A 84 9.14 -14.71 14.01
C ARG A 84 9.81 -15.66 13.01
N GLY A 85 11.02 -15.35 12.56
CA GLY A 85 11.73 -16.14 11.56
C GLY A 85 11.24 -15.94 10.12
N ILE A 86 10.38 -14.97 9.85
CA ILE A 86 9.89 -14.65 8.51
C ILE A 86 10.98 -13.89 7.77
N ARG A 87 11.39 -14.39 6.58
CA ARG A 87 12.51 -13.86 5.80
C ARG A 87 12.08 -13.38 4.40
N VAL A 88 10.78 -13.32 4.13
CA VAL A 88 10.20 -12.78 2.89
C VAL A 88 9.91 -11.27 3.01
N VAL A 89 10.65 -10.59 3.85
CA VAL A 89 10.69 -9.13 4.05
C VAL A 89 12.16 -8.70 4.21
N PRO A 90 12.51 -7.42 3.98
CA PRO A 90 13.87 -6.93 4.18
C PRO A 90 14.38 -7.17 5.60
N GLU A 91 15.67 -7.39 5.77
CA GLU A 91 16.30 -7.44 7.11
C GLU A 91 16.24 -6.05 7.75
N PRO A 92 15.66 -5.89 8.95
CA PRO A 92 15.73 -4.64 9.69
C PRO A 92 17.12 -4.56 10.35
N ILE A 93 17.89 -3.52 10.00
CA ILE A 93 19.28 -3.39 10.45
C ILE A 93 19.41 -2.29 11.48
N LEU A 94 18.88 -1.09 11.19
CA LEU A 94 18.95 0.05 12.08
C LEU A 94 17.81 1.02 11.82
N CYS A 95 17.26 1.61 12.87
CA CYS A 95 16.25 2.66 12.84
C CYS A 95 16.80 3.93 13.45
N GLU A 96 16.76 5.04 12.73
CA GLU A 96 17.19 6.35 13.19
C GLU A 96 16.02 7.34 13.13
N HIS A 97 15.35 7.52 14.25
CA HIS A 97 14.14 8.33 14.32
C HIS A 97 14.40 9.82 14.12
N ALA A 98 15.53 10.34 14.59
CA ALA A 98 15.85 11.78 14.46
C ALA A 98 15.95 12.21 12.98
N GLU A 99 16.49 11.33 12.14
CA GLU A 99 16.71 11.57 10.71
C GLU A 99 15.60 11.00 9.83
N GLN A 100 14.62 10.32 10.44
CA GLN A 100 13.57 9.59 9.73
C GLN A 100 14.14 8.58 8.73
N ILE A 101 15.16 7.81 9.16
CA ILE A 101 15.88 6.82 8.31
C ILE A 101 15.73 5.42 8.87
N GLY A 102 15.36 4.48 7.98
CA GLY A 102 15.49 3.04 8.18
C GLY A 102 16.59 2.46 7.31
N LEU A 103 17.46 1.64 7.90
CA LEU A 103 18.47 0.86 7.21
C LEU A 103 18.07 -0.60 7.19
N TYR A 104 18.05 -1.18 6.00
CA TYR A 104 17.57 -2.55 5.75
C TYR A 104 18.56 -3.32 4.87
N GLY A 105 18.45 -4.65 4.89
CA GLY A 105 19.12 -5.50 3.91
C GLY A 105 18.57 -5.21 2.49
N PHE A 106 19.47 -5.06 1.52
CA PHE A 106 19.07 -4.85 0.12
C PHE A 106 18.53 -6.16 -0.48
N ILE A 107 17.37 -6.10 -1.09
CA ILE A 107 16.75 -7.25 -1.75
C ILE A 107 17.09 -7.24 -3.23
N GLN A 108 17.76 -8.29 -3.67
CA GLN A 108 18.02 -8.53 -5.10
C GLN A 108 16.79 -9.17 -5.73
N GLY A 109 16.21 -8.50 -6.72
CA GLY A 109 15.02 -9.00 -7.39
C GLY A 109 14.47 -7.98 -8.38
N ARG A 110 13.42 -8.39 -9.12
CA ARG A 110 12.68 -7.53 -10.04
C ARG A 110 11.21 -7.48 -9.68
N LYS A 111 10.53 -6.49 -10.16
CA LYS A 111 9.06 -6.40 -10.06
C LYS A 111 8.41 -7.59 -10.78
N LEU A 112 7.36 -8.13 -10.18
CA LEU A 112 6.47 -9.09 -10.82
C LEU A 112 5.56 -8.36 -11.81
N VAL A 113 5.33 -8.92 -12.99
CA VAL A 113 4.34 -8.40 -13.94
C VAL A 113 3.06 -9.23 -13.88
N ALA A 114 1.92 -8.61 -14.21
CA ALA A 114 0.60 -9.23 -14.03
C ALA A 114 0.44 -10.57 -14.79
N SER A 115 1.08 -10.73 -15.96
CA SER A 115 1.05 -11.97 -16.75
C SER A 115 1.81 -13.14 -16.13
N GLU A 116 2.69 -12.88 -15.16
CA GLU A 116 3.47 -13.90 -14.43
C GLU A 116 2.77 -14.36 -13.14
N LEU A 117 1.70 -13.66 -12.73
CA LEU A 117 1.02 -13.97 -11.49
C LEU A 117 0.36 -15.34 -11.56
N THR A 118 0.72 -16.20 -10.60
CA THR A 118 0.17 -17.56 -10.47
C THR A 118 -0.57 -17.72 -9.15
N LYS A 119 -1.38 -18.78 -9.04
CA LYS A 119 -2.02 -19.15 -7.78
C LYS A 119 -0.98 -19.39 -6.66
N ALA A 120 0.19 -19.98 -6.99
CA ALA A 120 1.25 -20.19 -6.01
C ALA A 120 1.80 -18.88 -5.42
N HIS A 121 1.90 -17.82 -6.23
CA HIS A 121 2.28 -16.49 -5.72
C HIS A 121 1.21 -15.93 -4.75
N ILE A 122 -0.06 -16.14 -5.05
CA ILE A 122 -1.18 -15.70 -4.20
C ILE A 122 -1.19 -16.50 -2.88
N ASP A 123 -1.01 -17.81 -2.94
CA ASP A 123 -0.89 -18.64 -1.75
C ASP A 123 0.31 -18.23 -0.88
N ALA A 124 1.45 -17.91 -1.48
CA ALA A 124 2.63 -17.40 -0.76
C ALA A 124 2.36 -16.04 -0.06
N ALA A 125 1.58 -15.15 -0.70
CA ALA A 125 1.16 -13.89 -0.09
C ALA A 125 0.22 -14.12 1.10
N ILE A 126 -0.72 -15.04 0.99
CA ILE A 126 -1.60 -15.45 2.10
C ILE A 126 -0.77 -16.05 3.23
N ASP A 127 0.12 -16.98 2.93
CA ASP A 127 1.00 -17.63 3.93
C ASP A 127 1.84 -16.60 4.69
N PHE A 128 2.35 -15.58 4.02
CA PHE A 128 3.04 -14.47 4.66
C PHE A 128 2.13 -13.74 5.65
N VAL A 129 0.93 -13.34 5.24
CA VAL A 129 -0.04 -12.66 6.13
C VAL A 129 -0.40 -13.55 7.32
N LEU A 130 -0.64 -14.84 7.11
CA LEU A 130 -0.95 -15.77 8.19
C LEU A 130 0.25 -15.95 9.14
N ALA A 131 1.47 -16.00 8.61
CA ALA A 131 2.68 -16.16 9.41
C ALA A 131 2.92 -14.97 10.36
N VAL A 132 2.76 -13.72 9.88
CA VAL A 132 2.91 -12.52 10.73
C VAL A 132 1.80 -12.41 11.78
N ASN A 133 0.67 -13.06 11.54
CA ASN A 133 -0.50 -13.05 12.43
C ASN A 133 -0.57 -14.22 13.40
N LYS A 134 0.39 -15.16 13.40
CA LYS A 134 0.44 -16.22 14.42
C LYS A 134 0.51 -15.61 15.83
N ARG A 135 -0.33 -16.13 16.75
CA ARG A 135 -0.39 -15.64 18.13
C ARG A 135 0.85 -16.08 18.94
N PRO A 136 1.32 -15.28 19.93
CA PRO A 136 0.79 -13.98 20.30
C PRO A 136 1.17 -12.91 19.27
N ARG A 137 0.25 -11.97 19.01
CA ARG A 137 0.48 -10.81 18.13
C ARG A 137 0.98 -9.61 18.96
N PRO A 138 1.86 -8.76 18.42
CA PRO A 138 2.26 -7.54 19.09
C PRO A 138 1.09 -6.55 19.13
N GLN A 139 1.07 -5.69 20.14
CA GLN A 139 0.20 -4.54 20.16
C GLN A 139 0.80 -3.43 19.29
N LEU A 140 0.49 -3.44 18.00
CA LEU A 140 0.84 -2.34 17.10
C LEU A 140 -0.24 -1.27 17.09
N THR A 141 0.18 -0.05 16.75
CA THR A 141 -0.73 1.06 16.46
C THR A 141 -1.69 0.69 15.33
N PRO A 142 -2.84 1.36 15.20
CA PRO A 142 -3.69 1.21 14.03
C PRO A 142 -2.92 1.45 12.73
N ALA A 143 -3.23 0.66 11.70
CA ALA A 143 -2.73 0.87 10.35
C ALA A 143 -3.19 2.23 9.80
N SER A 144 -2.52 2.71 8.76
CA SER A 144 -3.00 3.93 8.10
C SER A 144 -4.41 3.72 7.54
N GLU A 145 -5.33 4.63 7.89
CA GLU A 145 -6.75 4.51 7.54
C GLU A 145 -7.37 3.17 8.01
N ALA A 146 -6.95 2.66 9.16
CA ALA A 146 -7.55 1.48 9.76
C ALA A 146 -9.07 1.68 9.97
N CYS A 147 -9.82 0.60 9.81
CA CYS A 147 -11.27 0.58 10.03
C CYS A 147 -11.61 -0.55 11.01
N PHE A 148 -12.42 -0.26 12.00
CA PHE A 148 -12.80 -1.20 13.05
C PHE A 148 -14.31 -1.42 13.15
N SER A 149 -15.07 -0.92 12.16
CA SER A 149 -16.51 -1.18 12.00
C SER A 149 -16.91 -0.99 10.53
N LEU A 150 -18.05 -1.53 10.11
CA LEU A 150 -18.59 -1.28 8.77
C LEU A 150 -18.82 0.22 8.52
N ALA A 151 -19.27 0.97 9.54
CA ALA A 151 -19.43 2.42 9.46
C ALA A 151 -18.13 3.14 9.15
N GLU A 152 -17.01 2.73 9.75
CA GLU A 152 -15.70 3.34 9.48
C GLU A 152 -15.19 3.03 8.06
N HIS A 153 -15.45 1.83 7.53
CA HIS A 153 -15.16 1.50 6.13
C HIS A 153 -15.95 2.41 5.18
N ILE A 154 -17.26 2.52 5.39
CA ILE A 154 -18.14 3.38 4.59
C ILE A 154 -17.66 4.83 4.66
N ALA A 155 -17.41 5.36 5.86
CA ALA A 155 -16.93 6.73 6.05
C ALA A 155 -15.57 6.99 5.39
N THR A 156 -14.68 5.99 5.39
CA THR A 156 -13.37 6.10 4.74
C THR A 156 -13.49 6.21 3.23
N VAL A 157 -14.37 5.42 2.61
CA VAL A 157 -14.61 5.49 1.16
C VAL A 157 -15.36 6.79 0.82
N GLU A 158 -16.40 7.15 1.57
CA GLU A 158 -17.18 8.39 1.39
C GLU A 158 -16.27 9.62 1.38
N ARG A 159 -15.36 9.76 2.37
CA ARG A 159 -14.41 10.89 2.40
C ARG A 159 -13.57 10.98 1.13
N ARG A 160 -13.17 9.85 0.53
CA ARG A 160 -12.40 9.82 -0.72
C ARG A 160 -13.25 10.20 -1.92
N VAL A 161 -14.47 9.71 -2.00
CA VAL A 161 -15.44 10.05 -3.05
C VAL A 161 -15.76 11.55 -2.99
N MET A 162 -16.07 12.07 -1.80
CA MET A 162 -16.41 13.48 -1.61
C MET A 162 -15.24 14.43 -1.94
N ARG A 163 -14.00 14.03 -1.69
CA ARG A 163 -12.83 14.84 -2.12
C ARG A 163 -12.76 15.03 -3.63
N LEU A 164 -13.24 14.06 -4.42
CA LEU A 164 -13.25 14.13 -5.89
C LEU A 164 -14.39 14.96 -6.45
N THR A 165 -15.34 15.43 -5.65
CA THR A 165 -16.34 16.40 -6.08
C THR A 165 -15.75 17.79 -6.36
N THR A 166 -14.53 18.06 -5.83
CA THR A 166 -13.81 19.31 -6.05
C THR A 166 -12.43 19.00 -6.63
N LEU A 167 -12.35 18.95 -7.96
CA LEU A 167 -11.11 18.70 -8.69
C LEU A 167 -10.37 20.00 -8.97
N ASP A 168 -9.07 19.89 -9.21
CA ASP A 168 -8.25 20.99 -9.72
C ASP A 168 -8.63 21.28 -11.18
N ALA A 169 -9.28 22.41 -11.42
CA ALA A 169 -9.71 22.84 -12.76
C ALA A 169 -8.54 23.07 -13.72
N THR A 170 -7.31 23.24 -13.21
CA THR A 170 -6.09 23.44 -14.01
C THR A 170 -5.43 22.14 -14.41
N ALA A 171 -5.85 21.00 -13.86
CA ALA A 171 -5.30 19.69 -14.21
C ALA A 171 -5.62 19.34 -15.68
N PRO A 172 -4.66 18.77 -16.42
CA PRO A 172 -4.94 18.23 -17.75
C PRO A 172 -6.11 17.25 -17.69
N HIS A 173 -7.04 17.35 -18.64
CA HIS A 173 -8.25 16.52 -18.70
C HIS A 173 -9.23 16.66 -17.51
N ALA A 174 -9.16 17.73 -16.72
CA ALA A 174 -10.03 17.96 -15.56
C ALA A 174 -11.53 17.81 -15.89
N GLY A 175 -11.98 18.33 -17.04
CA GLY A 175 -13.39 18.20 -17.48
C GLY A 175 -13.82 16.75 -17.69
N GLN A 176 -12.96 15.91 -18.25
CA GLN A 176 -13.23 14.47 -18.43
C GLN A 176 -13.28 13.75 -17.06
N ALA A 177 -12.32 14.05 -16.18
CA ALA A 177 -12.32 13.51 -14.83
C ALA A 177 -13.58 13.91 -14.05
N GLN A 178 -14.00 15.18 -14.14
CA GLN A 178 -15.23 15.68 -13.51
C GLN A 178 -16.49 14.98 -14.05
N GLN A 179 -16.55 14.77 -15.37
CA GLN A 179 -17.64 14.02 -15.98
C GLN A 179 -17.67 12.57 -15.45
N LEU A 180 -16.51 11.88 -15.41
CA LEU A 180 -16.40 10.51 -14.89
C LEU A 180 -16.86 10.43 -13.44
N VAL A 181 -16.43 11.35 -12.59
CA VAL A 181 -16.85 11.41 -11.19
C VAL A 181 -18.37 11.54 -11.10
N ARG A 182 -18.95 12.50 -11.80
CA ARG A 182 -20.39 12.80 -11.73
C ARG A 182 -21.25 11.68 -12.30
N THR A 183 -20.86 11.09 -13.44
CA THR A 183 -21.73 10.16 -14.19
C THR A 183 -21.48 8.69 -13.91
N LYS A 184 -20.34 8.34 -13.28
CA LYS A 184 -19.97 6.96 -12.99
C LYS A 184 -19.64 6.74 -11.51
N LEU A 185 -18.70 7.51 -10.94
CA LEU A 185 -18.23 7.27 -9.59
C LEU A 185 -19.33 7.50 -8.54
N LEU A 186 -19.99 8.65 -8.55
CA LEU A 186 -21.04 8.98 -7.58
C LEU A 186 -22.22 8.01 -7.65
N PRO A 187 -22.82 7.71 -8.83
CA PRO A 187 -23.89 6.71 -8.91
C PRO A 187 -23.45 5.31 -8.46
N ALA A 188 -22.24 4.87 -8.83
CA ALA A 188 -21.72 3.59 -8.41
C ALA A 188 -21.54 3.51 -6.88
N TRP A 189 -21.05 4.59 -6.26
CA TRP A 189 -20.91 4.65 -4.81
C TRP A 189 -22.26 4.61 -4.10
N ASP A 190 -23.28 5.32 -4.59
CA ASP A 190 -24.62 5.29 -4.01
C ASP A 190 -25.25 3.87 -4.08
N ALA A 191 -25.07 3.18 -5.22
CA ALA A 191 -25.51 1.79 -5.36
C ALA A 191 -24.77 0.85 -4.39
N VAL A 192 -23.44 1.01 -4.25
CA VAL A 192 -22.63 0.21 -3.32
C VAL A 192 -23.05 0.44 -1.86
N LYS A 193 -23.29 1.69 -1.45
CA LYS A 193 -23.80 1.98 -0.09
C LYS A 193 -25.14 1.27 0.19
N THR A 194 -26.05 1.33 -0.78
CA THR A 194 -27.36 0.65 -0.67
C THR A 194 -27.18 -0.87 -0.52
N HIS A 195 -26.31 -1.46 -1.35
CA HIS A 195 -26.01 -2.89 -1.29
C HIS A 195 -25.37 -3.29 0.05
N LEU A 196 -24.42 -2.49 0.54
CA LEU A 196 -23.78 -2.71 1.86
C LEU A 196 -24.78 -2.68 3.00
N ALA A 197 -25.69 -1.70 3.02
CA ALA A 197 -26.71 -1.59 4.06
C ALA A 197 -27.64 -2.81 4.06
N ALA A 198 -28.17 -3.18 2.90
CA ALA A 198 -29.05 -4.34 2.74
C ALA A 198 -28.34 -5.66 3.08
N GLY A 199 -27.08 -5.82 2.67
CA GLY A 199 -26.28 -6.99 2.96
C GLY A 199 -25.95 -7.13 4.45
N ALA A 200 -25.60 -6.02 5.12
CA ALA A 200 -25.37 -6.00 6.55
C ALA A 200 -26.64 -6.35 7.34
N GLU A 201 -27.79 -5.76 6.98
CA GLU A 201 -29.09 -6.09 7.58
C GLU A 201 -29.45 -7.56 7.40
N SER A 202 -29.33 -8.08 6.19
CA SER A 202 -29.61 -9.50 5.87
C SER A 202 -28.71 -10.46 6.65
N ALA A 203 -27.47 -10.07 6.92
CA ALA A 203 -26.52 -10.86 7.70
C ALA A 203 -26.62 -10.63 9.22
N GLY A 204 -27.50 -9.75 9.68
CA GLY A 204 -27.63 -9.39 11.09
C GLY A 204 -26.42 -8.63 11.66
N LEU A 205 -25.67 -7.93 10.80
CA LEU A 205 -24.49 -7.17 11.21
C LEU A 205 -24.89 -5.73 11.58
N ALA A 206 -24.57 -5.33 12.81
CA ALA A 206 -24.72 -3.93 13.20
C ALA A 206 -23.58 -3.10 12.58
N ILE A 207 -23.95 -2.07 11.81
CA ILE A 207 -22.98 -1.24 11.04
C ILE A 207 -21.97 -0.55 11.98
N ASP A 208 -22.41 -0.10 13.15
CA ASP A 208 -21.60 0.65 14.12
C ASP A 208 -20.85 -0.26 15.12
N GLN A 209 -21.04 -1.57 15.06
CA GLN A 209 -20.37 -2.47 15.99
C GLN A 209 -18.86 -2.46 15.74
N ALA A 210 -18.12 -2.02 16.76
CA ALA A 210 -16.66 -2.03 16.73
C ALA A 210 -16.13 -3.46 16.88
N LEU A 211 -15.08 -3.76 16.12
CA LEU A 211 -14.34 -5.01 16.21
C LEU A 211 -13.57 -5.09 17.54
N GLY A 212 -13.62 -6.23 18.18
CA GLY A 212 -12.77 -6.55 19.31
C GLY A 212 -11.30 -6.71 18.89
N PRO A 213 -10.35 -6.62 19.84
CA PRO A 213 -8.92 -6.78 19.54
C PRO A 213 -8.57 -8.12 18.88
N ASP A 214 -9.31 -9.17 19.21
CA ASP A 214 -9.11 -10.53 18.68
C ASP A 214 -9.66 -10.70 17.26
N GLU A 215 -10.60 -9.89 16.84
CA GLU A 215 -11.16 -9.86 15.49
C GLU A 215 -10.27 -9.09 14.51
N CYS A 216 -9.33 -8.27 15.01
CA CYS A 216 -8.38 -7.52 14.19
C CYS A 216 -7.20 -8.39 13.77
N CYS A 217 -6.55 -8.01 12.67
CA CYS A 217 -5.28 -8.58 12.25
C CYS A 217 -4.15 -7.54 12.29
N LEU A 218 -2.91 -8.04 12.24
CA LEU A 218 -1.75 -7.24 11.87
C LEU A 218 -1.71 -7.17 10.35
N SER A 219 -2.05 -6.01 9.80
CA SER A 219 -2.13 -5.76 8.37
C SER A 219 -0.87 -5.08 7.85
N PRO A 220 -0.27 -5.55 6.75
CA PRO A 220 0.74 -4.80 6.01
C PRO A 220 0.17 -3.55 5.32
N SER A 221 -1.14 -3.38 5.29
CA SER A 221 -1.94 -2.28 4.73
C SER A 221 -1.85 -2.19 3.20
N ASP A 222 -0.97 -1.38 2.61
CA ASP A 222 -0.80 -1.28 1.14
C ASP A 222 -0.14 -2.54 0.57
N PHE A 223 -0.83 -3.67 0.71
CA PHE A 223 -0.33 -5.01 0.44
C PHE A 223 -0.76 -5.54 -0.93
N GLY A 224 0.22 -6.04 -1.68
CA GLY A 224 0.01 -6.64 -2.98
C GLY A 224 1.31 -6.81 -3.77
N PHE A 225 1.21 -7.38 -4.96
CA PHE A 225 2.39 -7.71 -5.78
C PHE A 225 3.08 -6.49 -6.38
N HIS A 226 2.45 -5.32 -6.36
CA HIS A 226 3.09 -4.04 -6.71
C HIS A 226 4.20 -3.66 -5.70
N ASN A 227 4.09 -4.15 -4.47
CA ASN A 227 5.06 -4.01 -3.39
C ASN A 227 5.81 -5.32 -3.11
N ALA A 228 6.06 -6.12 -4.16
CA ALA A 228 6.85 -7.33 -4.07
C ALA A 228 7.96 -7.37 -5.12
N LEU A 229 9.05 -8.04 -4.78
CA LEU A 229 10.12 -8.42 -5.72
C LEU A 229 10.15 -9.93 -5.84
N ILE A 230 10.47 -10.42 -7.03
CA ILE A 230 10.73 -11.83 -7.31
C ILE A 230 12.21 -12.01 -7.66
N ASP A 231 12.87 -12.97 -7.02
CA ASP A 231 14.27 -13.30 -7.30
C ASP A 231 14.41 -14.29 -8.47
N ALA A 232 15.64 -14.62 -8.82
CA ALA A 232 15.93 -15.57 -9.91
C ALA A 232 15.48 -17.01 -9.62
N GLN A 233 15.18 -17.34 -8.37
CA GLN A 233 14.65 -18.63 -7.93
C GLN A 233 13.11 -18.64 -7.83
N GLY A 234 12.45 -17.54 -8.19
CA GLY A 234 10.99 -17.41 -8.11
C GLY A 234 10.45 -17.11 -6.70
N ARG A 235 11.29 -16.74 -5.75
CA ARG A 235 10.88 -16.43 -4.39
C ARG A 235 10.44 -14.97 -4.29
N LEU A 236 9.30 -14.75 -3.62
CA LEU A 236 8.78 -13.40 -3.36
C LEU A 236 9.39 -12.81 -2.11
N THR A 237 9.66 -11.50 -2.15
CA THR A 237 9.94 -10.66 -0.99
C THR A 237 9.01 -9.47 -1.01
N PHE A 238 8.26 -9.26 0.07
CA PHE A 238 7.32 -8.14 0.22
C PHE A 238 8.00 -6.94 0.84
N LEU A 239 7.62 -5.75 0.39
CA LEU A 239 8.23 -4.46 0.71
C LEU A 239 7.17 -3.44 1.10
N ASP A 240 7.64 -2.30 1.63
CA ASP A 240 6.87 -1.07 1.77
C ASP A 240 5.70 -1.17 2.77
N PHE A 241 6.06 -1.36 4.04
CA PHE A 241 5.12 -1.52 5.15
C PHE A 241 4.88 -0.20 5.93
N GLU A 242 5.09 0.95 5.31
CA GLU A 242 5.00 2.28 5.95
C GLU A 242 3.60 2.64 6.48
N TYR A 243 2.61 1.84 6.14
CA TYR A 243 1.21 1.97 6.56
C TYR A 243 0.73 0.81 7.42
N ALA A 244 1.61 -0.14 7.73
CA ALA A 244 1.26 -1.35 8.47
C ALA A 244 0.79 -1.06 9.90
N GLY A 245 -0.07 -1.93 10.41
CA GLY A 245 -0.58 -1.83 11.77
C GLY A 245 -1.80 -2.73 12.00
N ARG A 246 -2.51 -2.50 13.10
CA ARG A 246 -3.74 -3.23 13.41
C ARG A 246 -4.90 -2.73 12.56
N ASP A 247 -5.67 -3.66 11.99
CA ASP A 247 -6.79 -3.35 11.07
C ASP A 247 -7.84 -4.47 11.03
N ASP A 248 -8.99 -4.23 10.37
CA ASP A 248 -9.94 -5.29 10.01
C ASP A 248 -9.32 -6.20 8.93
N PRO A 249 -9.32 -7.53 9.10
CA PRO A 249 -8.96 -8.48 8.05
C PRO A 249 -9.72 -8.27 6.73
N ALA A 250 -10.97 -7.83 6.79
CA ALA A 250 -11.77 -7.56 5.61
C ALA A 250 -11.18 -6.44 4.74
N LYS A 251 -10.61 -5.39 5.37
CA LYS A 251 -9.89 -4.34 4.63
C LYS A 251 -8.68 -4.91 3.89
N LEU A 252 -7.87 -5.70 4.58
CA LEU A 252 -6.69 -6.34 4.00
C LEU A 252 -7.06 -7.22 2.78
N VAL A 253 -8.08 -8.08 2.92
CA VAL A 253 -8.58 -8.93 1.83
C VAL A 253 -9.05 -8.07 0.65
N CYS A 254 -9.90 -7.07 0.90
CA CYS A 254 -10.45 -6.25 -0.18
C CYS A 254 -9.38 -5.40 -0.89
N ASP A 255 -8.45 -4.76 -0.16
CA ASP A 255 -7.36 -3.99 -0.76
C ASP A 255 -6.45 -4.86 -1.63
N PHE A 256 -6.19 -6.11 -1.23
CA PHE A 256 -5.37 -7.06 -1.98
C PHE A 256 -5.90 -7.32 -3.41
N PHE A 257 -7.23 -7.32 -3.60
CA PHE A 257 -7.86 -7.49 -4.92
C PHE A 257 -7.99 -6.18 -5.72
N CYS A 258 -7.83 -5.04 -5.10
CA CYS A 258 -8.21 -3.77 -5.73
C CYS A 258 -7.04 -2.98 -6.32
N GLN A 259 -5.79 -3.25 -5.91
CA GLN A 259 -4.63 -2.54 -6.45
C GLN A 259 -4.49 -2.76 -7.97
N PRO A 260 -4.12 -1.71 -8.75
CA PRO A 260 -4.23 -1.77 -10.22
C PRO A 260 -3.02 -2.33 -10.94
N ASP A 261 -1.81 -2.29 -10.35
CA ASP A 261 -0.58 -2.52 -11.11
C ASP A 261 -0.32 -4.02 -11.37
N VAL A 262 -0.56 -4.89 -10.36
CA VAL A 262 -0.49 -6.35 -10.51
C VAL A 262 -1.75 -6.95 -9.89
N PRO A 263 -2.90 -6.86 -10.58
CA PRO A 263 -4.20 -7.21 -10.01
C PRO A 263 -4.33 -8.71 -9.77
N VAL A 264 -4.85 -9.06 -8.59
CA VAL A 264 -5.21 -10.45 -8.26
C VAL A 264 -6.53 -10.80 -8.96
N PRO A 265 -6.64 -11.97 -9.63
CA PRO A 265 -7.87 -12.38 -10.29
C PRO A 265 -9.04 -12.54 -9.31
N LEU A 266 -10.18 -11.89 -9.58
CA LEU A 266 -11.38 -11.96 -8.72
C LEU A 266 -11.94 -13.38 -8.59
N SER A 267 -11.66 -14.28 -9.54
CA SER A 267 -12.03 -15.70 -9.44
C SER A 267 -11.40 -16.42 -8.24
N LEU A 268 -10.37 -15.83 -7.63
CA LEU A 268 -9.73 -16.37 -6.43
C LEU A 268 -10.22 -15.71 -5.12
N HIS A 269 -11.23 -14.82 -5.18
CA HIS A 269 -11.71 -14.09 -4.02
C HIS A 269 -12.19 -15.03 -2.91
N THR A 270 -13.05 -15.99 -3.23
CA THR A 270 -13.52 -16.99 -2.25
C THR A 270 -12.35 -17.81 -1.68
N HIS A 271 -11.40 -18.25 -2.52
CA HIS A 271 -10.22 -18.98 -2.05
C HIS A 271 -9.39 -18.19 -1.04
N VAL A 272 -9.18 -16.88 -1.28
CA VAL A 272 -8.44 -16.00 -0.36
C VAL A 272 -9.22 -15.83 0.95
N ILE A 273 -10.53 -15.59 0.87
CA ILE A 273 -11.39 -15.45 2.07
C ILE A 273 -11.32 -16.73 2.91
N ASP A 274 -11.51 -17.91 2.31
CA ASP A 274 -11.52 -19.18 3.03
C ASP A 274 -10.19 -19.42 3.76
N ARG A 275 -9.06 -19.20 3.07
CA ARG A 275 -7.71 -19.33 3.65
C ARG A 275 -7.47 -18.33 4.78
N MET A 276 -7.89 -17.08 4.60
CA MET A 276 -7.75 -16.04 5.62
C MET A 276 -8.67 -16.29 6.81
N ALA A 277 -9.90 -16.75 6.58
CA ALA A 277 -10.84 -17.09 7.64
C ALA A 277 -10.31 -18.24 8.51
N GLU A 278 -9.86 -19.31 7.90
CA GLU A 278 -9.25 -20.45 8.60
C GLU A 278 -8.00 -20.03 9.40
N GLY A 279 -7.08 -19.33 8.74
CA GLY A 279 -5.78 -19.01 9.34
C GLY A 279 -5.81 -17.89 10.39
N LEU A 280 -6.73 -16.92 10.28
CA LEU A 280 -6.92 -15.83 11.26
C LEU A 280 -7.98 -16.16 12.31
N GLY A 281 -8.80 -17.19 12.10
CA GLY A 281 -9.93 -17.56 12.96
C GLY A 281 -11.10 -16.59 12.82
N LEU A 282 -11.43 -16.16 11.58
CA LEU A 282 -12.59 -15.28 11.37
C LEU A 282 -13.87 -16.07 11.62
N ASP A 283 -14.81 -15.42 12.28
CA ASP A 283 -16.17 -15.91 12.41
C ASP A 283 -17.01 -15.65 11.14
N ALA A 284 -18.27 -16.06 11.15
CA ALA A 284 -19.19 -15.83 10.03
C ALA A 284 -19.34 -14.33 9.70
N ALA A 285 -19.34 -13.47 10.70
CA ALA A 285 -19.43 -12.02 10.52
C ALA A 285 -18.19 -11.45 9.79
N GLY A 286 -17.01 -11.93 10.16
CA GLY A 286 -15.75 -11.57 9.48
C GLY A 286 -15.71 -11.99 8.01
N VAL A 287 -16.19 -13.21 7.71
CA VAL A 287 -16.30 -13.70 6.33
C VAL A 287 -17.26 -12.84 5.52
N VAL A 288 -18.44 -12.52 6.09
CA VAL A 288 -19.44 -11.66 5.43
C VAL A 288 -18.88 -10.25 5.19
N ARG A 289 -18.12 -9.66 6.13
CA ARG A 289 -17.47 -8.36 5.92
C ARG A 289 -16.49 -8.41 4.73
N CYS A 290 -15.69 -9.47 4.60
CA CYS A 290 -14.78 -9.64 3.45
C CYS A 290 -15.53 -9.67 2.12
N GLN A 291 -16.70 -10.28 2.07
CA GLN A 291 -17.53 -10.36 0.87
C GLN A 291 -18.21 -9.03 0.54
N LEU A 292 -18.85 -8.41 1.53
CA LEU A 292 -19.62 -7.19 1.35
C LEU A 292 -18.77 -5.97 0.99
N LEU A 293 -17.57 -5.84 1.56
CA LEU A 293 -16.75 -4.65 1.42
C LEU A 293 -15.97 -4.58 0.10
N LEU A 294 -15.88 -5.65 -0.68
CA LEU A 294 -15.06 -5.68 -1.89
C LEU A 294 -15.40 -4.53 -2.85
N ASP A 295 -16.67 -4.30 -3.11
CA ASP A 295 -17.09 -3.26 -4.04
C ASP A 295 -16.84 -1.85 -3.49
N ALA A 296 -16.97 -1.63 -2.19
CA ALA A 296 -16.56 -0.37 -1.57
C ALA A 296 -15.06 -0.09 -1.75
N TYR A 297 -14.23 -1.13 -1.64
CA TYR A 297 -12.79 -1.00 -1.88
C TYR A 297 -12.44 -0.82 -3.35
N ARG A 298 -13.20 -1.38 -4.27
CA ARG A 298 -13.07 -1.08 -5.71
C ARG A 298 -13.35 0.41 -6.00
N ILE A 299 -14.38 0.99 -5.37
CA ILE A 299 -14.65 2.44 -5.41
C ILE A 299 -13.49 3.23 -4.78
N LYS A 300 -13.02 2.83 -3.58
CA LYS A 300 -11.85 3.45 -2.92
C LYS A 300 -10.65 3.53 -3.86
N TRP A 301 -10.33 2.44 -4.55
CA TRP A 301 -9.18 2.40 -5.47
C TRP A 301 -9.40 3.21 -6.74
N ALA A 302 -10.62 3.31 -7.25
CA ALA A 302 -10.95 4.26 -8.31
C ALA A 302 -10.68 5.71 -7.85
N CYS A 303 -11.03 6.03 -6.59
CA CYS A 303 -10.69 7.34 -6.02
C CYS A 303 -9.18 7.56 -5.89
N ILE A 304 -8.40 6.54 -5.48
CA ILE A 304 -6.93 6.63 -5.36
C ILE A 304 -6.30 6.91 -6.74
N ILE A 305 -6.77 6.24 -7.78
CA ILE A 305 -6.34 6.46 -9.16
C ILE A 305 -6.60 7.91 -9.59
N LEU A 306 -7.73 8.49 -9.20
CA LEU A 306 -8.10 9.87 -9.54
C LEU A 306 -7.47 10.94 -8.63
N ASN A 307 -6.64 10.58 -7.64
CA ASN A 307 -5.95 11.55 -6.78
C ASN A 307 -5.06 12.53 -7.55
N ASP A 308 -4.66 12.20 -8.79
CA ASP A 308 -3.90 13.09 -9.66
C ASP A 308 -4.66 14.38 -10.03
N PHE A 309 -5.97 14.39 -9.87
CA PHE A 309 -6.84 15.53 -10.13
C PHE A 309 -7.17 16.35 -8.86
N LEU A 310 -6.63 16.00 -7.70
CA LEU A 310 -6.85 16.77 -6.47
C LEU A 310 -5.87 17.94 -6.35
N PRO A 311 -6.30 19.09 -5.79
CA PRO A 311 -5.47 20.30 -5.70
C PRO A 311 -4.12 20.11 -5.01
N LEU A 312 -4.07 19.31 -3.95
CA LEU A 312 -2.85 19.07 -3.16
C LEU A 312 -1.73 18.31 -3.91
N GLY A 313 -2.03 17.76 -5.06
CA GLY A 313 -1.05 17.05 -5.90
C GLY A 313 -0.56 17.87 -7.10
N ALA A 314 -1.32 18.87 -7.55
CA ALA A 314 -1.06 19.62 -8.78
C ALA A 314 0.24 20.42 -8.73
N THR A 315 0.51 21.10 -7.62
CA THR A 315 1.72 21.94 -7.46
C THR A 315 3.01 21.11 -7.53
N ARG A 316 3.03 19.91 -6.96
CA ARG A 316 4.19 18.99 -7.01
C ARG A 316 4.38 18.39 -8.42
N ARG A 317 3.29 18.17 -9.13
CA ARG A 317 3.28 17.51 -10.46
C ARG A 317 3.58 18.47 -11.60
N ALA A 318 3.08 19.70 -11.52
CA ALA A 318 3.36 20.75 -12.50
C ALA A 318 4.85 21.13 -12.53
N TYR A 319 5.54 21.00 -11.39
CA TYR A 319 6.98 21.29 -11.29
C TYR A 319 7.87 20.22 -11.92
N ALA A 320 7.36 18.98 -12.08
CA ALA A 320 8.18 17.86 -12.56
C ALA A 320 8.30 17.76 -14.08
N ASP A 321 7.20 17.84 -14.82
CA ASP A 321 7.14 17.84 -16.31
C ASP A 321 5.67 17.92 -16.73
N ALA A 322 5.27 19.00 -17.37
CA ALA A 322 3.89 19.22 -17.80
C ALA A 322 3.40 18.22 -18.87
N GLY A 323 4.27 17.78 -19.78
CA GLY A 323 3.95 16.79 -20.80
C GLY A 323 3.72 15.39 -20.21
N ALA A 324 4.59 14.96 -19.31
CA ALA A 324 4.45 13.70 -18.58
C ALA A 324 3.19 13.71 -17.68
N TRP A 325 2.83 14.88 -17.12
CA TRP A 325 1.62 15.01 -16.31
C TRP A 325 0.35 14.83 -17.12
N ALA A 326 0.24 15.45 -18.31
CA ALA A 326 -0.93 15.30 -19.18
C ALA A 326 -1.15 13.84 -19.59
N LYS A 327 -0.09 13.15 -20.03
CA LYS A 327 -0.13 11.72 -20.35
C LYS A 327 -0.59 10.88 -19.16
N ARG A 328 -0.02 11.12 -17.98
CA ARG A 328 -0.42 10.41 -16.76
C ARG A 328 -1.88 10.63 -16.40
N CYS A 329 -2.38 11.87 -16.49
CA CYS A 329 -3.80 12.17 -16.23
C CYS A 329 -4.72 11.38 -17.17
N ALA A 330 -4.41 11.31 -18.46
CA ALA A 330 -5.17 10.51 -19.43
C ALA A 330 -5.15 9.01 -19.07
N GLU A 331 -3.99 8.46 -18.69
CA GLU A 331 -3.84 7.07 -18.26
C GLU A 331 -4.64 6.79 -16.98
N GLN A 332 -4.68 7.73 -16.02
CA GLN A 332 -5.43 7.56 -14.78
C GLN A 332 -6.95 7.58 -15.04
N ILE A 333 -7.44 8.42 -15.95
CA ILE A 333 -8.86 8.39 -16.37
C ILE A 333 -9.20 7.01 -16.95
N ALA A 334 -8.42 6.51 -17.89
CA ALA A 334 -8.67 5.21 -18.51
C ALA A 334 -8.65 4.06 -17.50
N LYS A 335 -7.71 4.08 -16.54
CA LYS A 335 -7.66 3.12 -15.44
C LYS A 335 -8.91 3.20 -14.55
N ALA A 336 -9.35 4.42 -14.19
CA ALA A 336 -10.54 4.61 -13.38
C ALA A 336 -11.82 4.19 -14.10
N GLU A 337 -11.96 4.49 -15.40
CA GLU A 337 -13.06 4.02 -16.24
C GLU A 337 -13.15 2.49 -16.25
N THR A 338 -12.02 1.81 -16.44
CA THR A 338 -11.95 0.34 -16.40
C THR A 338 -12.40 -0.21 -15.05
N LYS A 339 -11.97 0.40 -13.94
CA LYS A 339 -12.40 -0.01 -12.59
C LYS A 339 -13.89 0.21 -12.37
N LEU A 340 -14.45 1.31 -12.87
CA LEU A 340 -15.87 1.67 -12.71
C LEU A 340 -16.79 0.94 -13.69
N ALA A 341 -16.31 0.48 -14.85
CA ALA A 341 -17.11 -0.26 -15.83
C ALA A 341 -17.73 -1.55 -15.25
N ALA A 342 -17.07 -2.14 -14.26
CA ALA A 342 -17.56 -3.34 -13.58
C ALA A 342 -18.82 -3.11 -12.75
N PHE A 343 -19.20 -1.86 -12.45
CA PHE A 343 -20.45 -1.50 -11.74
C PHE A 343 -21.61 -1.16 -12.70
N GLY A 344 -21.34 -1.01 -14.00
CA GLY A 344 -22.36 -0.69 -15.00
C GLY A 344 -23.12 -1.91 -15.54
N ASN A 345 -22.71 -3.13 -15.20
CA ASN A 345 -23.30 -4.38 -15.69
C ASN A 345 -24.22 -5.07 -14.68
N ALA A 346 -24.54 -4.41 -13.57
CA ALA A 346 -25.44 -4.92 -12.52
C ALA A 346 -26.79 -4.15 -12.56
N ALA A 347 -27.37 -3.98 -13.76
CA ALA A 347 -28.72 -3.46 -13.94
C ALA A 347 -29.56 -4.50 -14.68
#